data_791f5807f1edd11511de323c8c544bc2
#
_entry.id   791f5807f1edd11511de323c8c544bc2
#
_cell.length_a   1.000
_cell.length_b   1.000
_cell.length_c   1.000
_cell.angle_alpha   90.00
_cell.angle_beta   90.00
_cell.angle_gamma   90.00
#
_symmetry.space_group_name_H-M   'P 1'
#
loop_
_entity.id
_entity.type
_entity.pdbx_description
1 polymer ?
#
loop_
_entity_poly.entity_id
_entity_poly.type
_entity_poly.pdbx_seq_one_letter_code
_entity_poly.pdbx_strand_id
1 'polypeptide(L)'
;MPKTVSLNRPAVSYRFQRVYPGIQTGHALTVKTKRQEPVRFFMQQSDLDGACGVHIAAMILAIHDLAKPSALHEMSHRKSGISALVWQAFQHTYFAGVHPEEWVELVDGLDLPLALTAKYGVQDNADGHALEWLMRGGDLVALAFASVKHTRTKHWALAIGVEGAAVGKVHSPDTILLLDPSASEPSFATFNARLRMPVTGPGSRRPPPNLPKPSEDGKRKPVHWLYEAAEWNAEEVRLLAAVRLQLRVAA
;
A
#
# COMPACT_ATOMS: atom_id res chain seq x y z
N MET A 1 -32.17 -18.55 -46.40
CA MET A 1 -31.85 -17.47 -45.45
C MET A 1 -30.38 -17.59 -45.10
N PRO A 2 -29.53 -16.59 -45.32
CA PRO A 2 -28.12 -16.65 -44.97
C PRO A 2 -27.96 -16.58 -43.45
N LYS A 3 -27.21 -17.53 -42.86
CA LYS A 3 -26.82 -17.53 -41.46
C LYS A 3 -25.86 -16.36 -41.23
N THR A 4 -26.27 -15.39 -40.41
CA THR A 4 -25.40 -14.31 -39.96
C THR A 4 -24.30 -14.90 -39.07
N VAL A 5 -23.09 -14.98 -39.61
CA VAL A 5 -21.90 -15.38 -38.88
C VAL A 5 -21.59 -14.20 -37.95
N SER A 6 -21.90 -14.36 -36.68
CA SER A 6 -21.47 -13.42 -35.63
C SER A 6 -19.95 -13.49 -35.53
N LEU A 7 -19.28 -12.52 -36.09
CA LEU A 7 -17.85 -12.33 -35.90
C LEU A 7 -17.62 -11.96 -34.43
N ASN A 8 -17.26 -12.96 -33.62
CA ASN A 8 -16.77 -12.75 -32.26
C ASN A 8 -15.48 -11.89 -32.35
N ARG A 9 -15.64 -10.56 -32.26
CA ARG A 9 -14.48 -9.68 -32.12
C ARG A 9 -13.77 -10.05 -30.82
N PRO A 10 -12.44 -10.30 -30.85
CA PRO A 10 -11.70 -10.57 -29.63
C PRO A 10 -11.89 -9.39 -28.66
N ALA A 11 -12.23 -9.69 -27.41
CA ALA A 11 -12.38 -8.65 -26.39
C ALA A 11 -11.05 -7.88 -26.25
N VAL A 12 -11.12 -6.57 -26.37
CA VAL A 12 -9.93 -5.71 -26.23
C VAL A 12 -9.44 -5.81 -24.79
N SER A 13 -8.16 -6.18 -24.64
CA SER A 13 -7.46 -6.19 -23.36
C SER A 13 -6.61 -4.93 -23.24
N TYR A 14 -6.64 -4.28 -22.10
CA TYR A 14 -5.81 -3.12 -21.80
C TYR A 14 -5.27 -3.17 -20.36
N ARG A 15 -4.21 -2.41 -20.06
CA ARG A 15 -3.72 -2.22 -18.70
C ARG A 15 -4.48 -1.04 -18.07
N PHE A 16 -4.89 -1.20 -16.82
CA PHE A 16 -5.45 -0.12 -16.03
C PHE A 16 -4.56 0.18 -14.83
N GLN A 17 -4.63 1.39 -14.35
CA GLN A 17 -4.05 1.83 -13.09
C GLN A 17 -5.12 2.59 -12.31
N ARG A 18 -5.21 2.33 -11.01
CA ARG A 18 -6.08 3.04 -10.09
C ARG A 18 -5.25 3.45 -8.88
N VAL A 19 -5.21 4.74 -8.62
CA VAL A 19 -4.43 5.35 -7.54
C VAL A 19 -5.35 6.15 -6.64
N TYR A 20 -4.96 6.35 -5.40
CA TYR A 20 -5.66 7.21 -4.43
C TYR A 20 -5.91 8.60 -5.05
N PRO A 21 -7.17 9.09 -5.08
CA PRO A 21 -7.56 10.22 -5.94
C PRO A 21 -7.00 11.57 -5.52
N GLY A 22 -6.50 11.70 -4.29
CA GLY A 22 -5.94 12.96 -3.80
C GLY A 22 -4.47 13.19 -4.16
N ILE A 23 -3.76 12.16 -4.64
CA ILE A 23 -2.32 12.24 -4.92
C ILE A 23 -2.09 12.89 -6.28
N GLN A 24 -1.18 13.87 -6.31
CA GLN A 24 -0.75 14.57 -7.51
C GLN A 24 0.75 14.40 -7.71
N THR A 25 1.15 14.22 -8.96
CA THR A 25 2.54 14.04 -9.38
C THR A 25 3.15 15.33 -9.90
N GLY A 26 4.47 15.47 -9.76
CA GLY A 26 5.26 16.58 -10.24
C GLY A 26 6.72 16.36 -9.88
N HIS A 27 7.46 17.43 -9.60
CA HIS A 27 8.81 17.31 -9.03
C HIS A 27 8.82 16.67 -7.64
N ALA A 28 7.69 16.73 -6.94
CA ALA A 28 7.45 16.10 -5.66
C ALA A 28 6.02 15.55 -5.62
N LEU A 29 5.78 14.56 -4.77
CA LEU A 29 4.43 14.09 -4.49
C LEU A 29 3.70 15.06 -3.59
N THR A 30 2.51 15.43 -4.02
CA THR A 30 1.63 16.28 -3.24
C THR A 30 0.26 15.63 -3.07
N VAL A 31 -0.44 16.02 -2.03
CA VAL A 31 -1.85 15.68 -1.83
C VAL A 31 -2.67 16.95 -1.77
N LYS A 32 -3.82 16.94 -2.44
CA LYS A 32 -4.78 18.04 -2.32
C LYS A 32 -5.55 17.87 -1.02
N THR A 33 -5.28 18.73 -0.06
CA THR A 33 -5.99 18.76 1.22
C THR A 33 -7.24 19.64 1.12
N LYS A 34 -8.06 19.65 2.20
CA LYS A 34 -9.22 20.54 2.30
C LYS A 34 -8.84 22.04 2.22
N ARG A 35 -7.57 22.36 2.46
CA ARG A 35 -7.04 23.75 2.45
C ARG A 35 -6.71 24.29 1.06
N GLN A 36 -7.03 23.57 -0.01
CA GLN A 36 -6.90 23.93 -1.44
C GLN A 36 -5.48 23.94 -1.99
N GLU A 37 -4.42 24.12 -1.22
CA GLU A 37 -3.06 24.06 -1.71
C GLU A 37 -2.49 22.64 -1.64
N PRO A 38 -1.85 22.15 -2.72
CA PRO A 38 -1.16 20.86 -2.68
C PRO A 38 -0.02 20.86 -1.67
N VAL A 39 0.03 19.86 -0.80
CA VAL A 39 1.03 19.74 0.25
C VAL A 39 1.91 18.52 0.00
N ARG A 40 3.23 18.68 0.06
CA ARG A 40 4.18 17.55 0.01
C ARG A 40 3.97 16.68 1.24
N PHE A 41 3.86 15.37 1.03
CA PHE A 41 3.54 14.45 2.13
C PHE A 41 4.48 13.24 2.21
N PHE A 42 5.32 13.01 1.20
CA PHE A 42 6.25 11.89 1.22
C PHE A 42 7.29 12.06 2.32
N MET A 43 7.51 10.98 3.08
CA MET A 43 8.44 10.93 4.20
C MET A 43 9.45 9.82 3.93
N GLN A 44 10.69 10.22 3.62
CA GLN A 44 11.78 9.27 3.39
C GLN A 44 12.45 8.94 4.72
N GLN A 45 12.66 7.66 4.97
CA GLN A 45 13.49 7.21 6.10
C GLN A 45 14.97 7.27 5.75
N SER A 46 15.84 7.24 6.76
CA SER A 46 17.28 7.09 6.55
C SER A 46 17.66 5.62 6.41
N ASP A 47 18.85 5.38 5.84
CA ASP A 47 19.40 4.02 5.70
C ASP A 47 19.78 3.39 7.05
N LEU A 48 19.80 4.18 8.11
CA LEU A 48 20.30 3.80 9.43
C LEU A 48 19.19 3.52 10.45
N ASP A 49 17.92 3.75 10.08
CA ASP A 49 16.79 3.56 10.99
C ASP A 49 15.85 2.44 10.56
N GLY A 50 15.04 1.96 11.50
CA GLY A 50 13.97 0.97 11.28
C GLY A 50 12.59 1.63 11.22
N ALA A 51 12.50 2.92 10.94
CA ALA A 51 11.31 3.74 11.14
C ALA A 51 10.28 3.67 10.00
N CYS A 52 10.35 2.68 9.10
CA CYS A 52 9.37 2.56 8.00
C CYS A 52 7.91 2.66 8.49
N GLY A 53 7.57 1.98 9.59
CA GLY A 53 6.23 2.03 10.16
C GLY A 53 5.82 3.44 10.65
N VAL A 54 6.75 4.19 11.24
CA VAL A 54 6.52 5.59 11.66
C VAL A 54 6.27 6.48 10.45
N HIS A 55 7.09 6.35 9.42
CA HIS A 55 6.97 7.15 8.18
C HIS A 55 5.64 6.87 7.47
N ILE A 56 5.19 5.59 7.47
CA ILE A 56 3.88 5.23 6.91
C ILE A 56 2.76 5.90 7.70
N ALA A 57 2.79 5.84 9.03
CA ALA A 57 1.79 6.54 9.86
C ALA A 57 1.79 8.04 9.58
N ALA A 58 2.97 8.67 9.51
CA ALA A 58 3.10 10.10 9.22
C ALA A 58 2.56 10.47 7.83
N MET A 59 2.87 9.69 6.77
CA MET A 59 2.30 9.91 5.43
C MET A 59 0.78 9.82 5.43
N ILE A 60 0.20 8.83 6.10
CA ILE A 60 -1.26 8.66 6.21
C ILE A 60 -1.89 9.89 6.89
N LEU A 61 -1.30 10.36 7.98
CA LEU A 61 -1.80 11.54 8.69
C LEU A 61 -1.73 12.81 7.83
N ALA A 62 -0.67 12.95 7.05
CA ALA A 62 -0.51 14.06 6.12
C ALA A 62 -1.55 14.00 4.97
N ILE A 63 -1.76 12.81 4.37
CA ILE A 63 -2.73 12.62 3.29
C ILE A 63 -4.16 12.91 3.75
N HIS A 64 -4.51 12.52 4.98
CA HIS A 64 -5.82 12.78 5.56
C HIS A 64 -5.99 14.19 6.19
N ASP A 65 -4.98 15.05 6.04
CA ASP A 65 -4.95 16.44 6.62
C ASP A 65 -5.16 16.46 8.14
N LEU A 66 -4.71 15.40 8.83
CA LEU A 66 -4.76 15.29 10.29
C LEU A 66 -3.56 15.97 10.96
N ALA A 67 -2.41 15.99 10.29
CA ALA A 67 -1.22 16.68 10.74
C ALA A 67 -0.48 17.34 9.58
N LYS A 68 0.18 18.47 9.84
CA LYS A 68 0.99 19.16 8.83
C LYS A 68 2.28 18.37 8.57
N PRO A 69 2.66 18.13 7.31
CA PRO A 69 3.91 17.42 6.99
C PRO A 69 5.15 18.02 7.65
N SER A 70 5.29 19.36 7.69
CA SER A 70 6.41 20.03 8.36
C SER A 70 6.49 19.70 9.85
N ALA A 71 5.33 19.59 10.52
CA ALA A 71 5.30 19.20 11.93
C ALA A 71 5.63 17.72 12.14
N LEU A 72 5.28 16.85 11.19
CA LEU A 72 5.62 15.43 11.21
C LEU A 72 7.11 15.21 10.95
N HIS A 73 7.74 15.96 10.05
CA HIS A 73 9.20 15.92 9.85
C HIS A 73 9.99 16.29 11.11
N GLU A 74 9.43 17.16 11.93
CA GLU A 74 10.05 17.64 13.18
C GLU A 74 9.45 16.99 14.44
N MET A 75 8.75 15.85 14.31
CA MET A 75 7.94 15.29 15.41
C MET A 75 8.75 15.01 16.68
N SER A 76 10.03 14.66 16.58
CA SER A 76 10.93 14.41 17.72
C SER A 76 11.21 15.69 18.55
N HIS A 77 11.04 16.87 17.96
CA HIS A 77 11.23 18.16 18.62
C HIS A 77 9.92 18.80 19.07
N ARG A 78 8.77 18.22 18.70
CA ARG A 78 7.45 18.78 19.06
C ARG A 78 7.06 18.40 20.49
N LYS A 79 6.55 19.39 21.23
CA LYS A 79 6.10 19.22 22.62
C LYS A 79 4.59 18.99 22.76
N SER A 80 3.82 19.26 21.71
CA SER A 80 2.37 19.14 21.71
C SER A 80 1.79 18.90 20.32
N GLY A 81 0.51 18.53 20.27
CA GLY A 81 -0.21 18.23 19.04
C GLY A 81 0.04 16.81 18.53
N ILE A 82 -0.64 16.46 17.42
CA ILE A 82 -0.63 15.09 16.86
C ILE A 82 0.79 14.60 16.56
N SER A 83 1.67 15.47 16.04
CA SER A 83 3.06 15.07 15.74
C SER A 83 3.85 14.67 16.98
N ALA A 84 3.62 15.34 18.13
CA ALA A 84 4.23 14.96 19.41
C ALA A 84 3.67 13.63 19.91
N LEU A 85 2.35 13.39 19.76
CA LEU A 85 1.72 12.12 20.12
C LEU A 85 2.27 10.97 19.29
N VAL A 86 2.43 11.17 17.97
CA VAL A 86 3.06 10.16 17.07
C VAL A 86 4.46 9.85 17.56
N TRP A 87 5.28 10.86 17.86
CA TRP A 87 6.63 10.60 18.37
C TRP A 87 6.62 9.83 19.69
N GLN A 88 5.80 10.25 20.65
CA GLN A 88 5.69 9.57 21.94
C GLN A 88 5.28 8.10 21.80
N ALA A 89 4.34 7.81 20.89
CA ALA A 89 3.90 6.46 20.63
C ALA A 89 4.99 5.60 19.95
N PHE A 90 5.68 6.15 18.96
CA PHE A 90 6.55 5.38 18.08
C PHE A 90 8.06 5.47 18.36
N GLN A 91 8.54 6.37 19.25
CA GLN A 91 9.98 6.60 19.44
C GLN A 91 10.78 5.32 19.76
N HIS A 92 10.19 4.37 20.49
CA HIS A 92 10.84 3.13 20.87
C HIS A 92 11.00 2.16 19.68
N THR A 93 10.20 2.31 18.63
CA THR A 93 10.25 1.48 17.43
C THR A 93 11.19 2.05 16.36
N TYR A 94 11.72 3.26 16.55
CA TYR A 94 12.43 4.01 15.52
C TYR A 94 13.64 3.25 14.95
N PHE A 95 14.40 2.55 15.80
CA PHE A 95 15.53 1.73 15.37
C PHE A 95 15.21 0.23 15.34
N ALA A 96 14.28 -0.21 16.18
CA ALA A 96 13.94 -1.64 16.30
C ALA A 96 12.96 -2.13 15.22
N GLY A 97 12.28 -1.21 14.56
CA GLY A 97 11.11 -1.53 13.74
C GLY A 97 9.88 -1.83 14.59
N VAL A 98 8.74 -2.06 13.96
CA VAL A 98 7.47 -2.31 14.62
C VAL A 98 6.77 -3.53 14.01
N HIS A 99 6.20 -4.38 14.86
CA HIS A 99 5.39 -5.53 14.44
C HIS A 99 3.99 -5.08 13.99
N PRO A 100 3.31 -5.87 13.12
CA PRO A 100 2.00 -5.47 12.59
C PRO A 100 0.95 -5.21 13.66
N GLU A 101 0.85 -6.06 14.66
CA GLU A 101 -0.11 -5.95 15.74
C GLU A 101 0.17 -4.70 16.58
N GLU A 102 1.42 -4.51 16.96
CA GLU A 102 1.89 -3.33 17.71
C GLU A 102 1.66 -2.03 16.93
N TRP A 103 1.92 -2.03 15.60
CA TRP A 103 1.68 -0.85 14.78
C TRP A 103 0.20 -0.43 14.80
N VAL A 104 -0.72 -1.42 14.72
CA VAL A 104 -2.16 -1.17 14.80
C VAL A 104 -2.54 -0.59 16.15
N GLU A 105 -2.03 -1.16 17.25
CA GLU A 105 -2.28 -0.67 18.62
C GLU A 105 -1.76 0.76 18.81
N LEU A 106 -0.55 1.05 18.30
CA LEU A 106 0.04 2.39 18.40
C LEU A 106 -0.77 3.45 17.63
N VAL A 107 -1.22 3.12 16.41
CA VAL A 107 -2.03 4.05 15.60
C VAL A 107 -3.43 4.23 16.18
N ASP A 108 -4.07 3.17 16.64
CA ASP A 108 -5.41 3.25 17.26
C ASP A 108 -5.35 4.02 18.59
N GLY A 109 -4.28 3.83 19.36
CA GLY A 109 -4.03 4.54 20.62
C GLY A 109 -3.77 6.04 20.47
N LEU A 110 -3.55 6.56 19.26
CA LEU A 110 -3.48 8.02 19.01
C LEU A 110 -4.85 8.71 19.11
N ASP A 111 -5.94 7.95 19.20
CA ASP A 111 -7.33 8.43 19.29
C ASP A 111 -7.68 9.47 18.21
N LEU A 112 -7.28 9.18 16.99
CA LEU A 112 -7.53 10.03 15.83
C LEU A 112 -8.84 9.63 15.14
N PRO A 113 -9.43 10.51 14.31
CA PRO A 113 -10.64 10.20 13.56
C PRO A 113 -10.36 9.23 12.39
N LEU A 114 -9.64 8.15 12.68
CA LEU A 114 -9.31 7.07 11.77
C LEU A 114 -9.99 5.79 12.19
N ALA A 115 -10.57 5.08 11.23
CA ALA A 115 -11.04 3.72 11.39
C ALA A 115 -9.99 2.77 10.79
N LEU A 116 -9.50 1.84 11.59
CA LEU A 116 -8.55 0.83 11.17
C LEU A 116 -9.25 -0.51 10.96
N THR A 117 -8.87 -1.21 9.90
CA THR A 117 -9.28 -2.60 9.66
C THR A 117 -8.04 -3.40 9.29
N ALA A 118 -7.58 -4.26 10.18
CA ALA A 118 -6.40 -5.07 9.97
C ALA A 118 -6.75 -6.49 9.50
N LYS A 119 -5.89 -7.05 8.64
CA LYS A 119 -5.89 -8.45 8.19
C LYS A 119 -4.47 -8.98 8.23
N TYR A 120 -4.27 -10.13 8.86
CA TYR A 120 -2.95 -10.69 9.12
C TYR A 120 -2.69 -11.94 8.29
N GLY A 121 -1.63 -11.90 7.50
CA GLY A 121 -1.10 -13.02 6.75
C GLY A 121 -2.13 -13.75 5.89
N VAL A 122 -1.82 -15.03 5.65
CA VAL A 122 -2.63 -15.92 4.80
C VAL A 122 -3.97 -16.26 5.43
N GLN A 123 -4.01 -16.41 6.75
CA GLN A 123 -5.20 -16.84 7.48
C GLN A 123 -6.35 -15.86 7.30
N ASP A 124 -6.07 -14.57 7.41
CA ASP A 124 -7.07 -13.51 7.23
C ASP A 124 -7.17 -13.05 5.77
N ASN A 125 -6.46 -13.71 4.83
CA ASN A 125 -6.44 -13.31 3.42
C ASN A 125 -5.99 -11.85 3.22
N ALA A 126 -4.92 -11.46 3.89
CA ALA A 126 -4.39 -10.09 3.80
C ALA A 126 -4.18 -9.62 2.35
N ASP A 127 -3.65 -10.50 1.49
CA ASP A 127 -3.44 -10.24 0.05
C ASP A 127 -4.74 -9.87 -0.67
N GLY A 128 -5.79 -10.67 -0.45
CA GLY A 128 -7.09 -10.46 -1.09
C GLY A 128 -7.77 -9.19 -0.64
N HIS A 129 -7.73 -8.93 0.67
CA HIS A 129 -8.32 -7.70 1.21
C HIS A 129 -7.55 -6.45 0.79
N ALA A 130 -6.22 -6.50 0.72
CA ALA A 130 -5.43 -5.38 0.21
C ALA A 130 -5.85 -5.00 -1.22
N LEU A 131 -5.91 -5.99 -2.12
CA LEU A 131 -6.35 -5.76 -3.50
C LEU A 131 -7.79 -5.27 -3.59
N GLU A 132 -8.70 -5.85 -2.81
CA GLU A 132 -10.11 -5.46 -2.78
C GLU A 132 -10.28 -4.00 -2.35
N TRP A 133 -9.63 -3.60 -1.25
CA TRP A 133 -9.72 -2.23 -0.73
C TRP A 133 -9.16 -1.21 -1.73
N LEU A 134 -7.99 -1.48 -2.27
CA LEU A 134 -7.35 -0.61 -3.25
C LEU A 134 -8.14 -0.54 -4.58
N MET A 135 -8.80 -1.64 -4.98
CA MET A 135 -9.67 -1.65 -6.16
C MET A 135 -10.94 -0.83 -5.99
N ARG A 136 -11.45 -0.65 -4.78
CA ARG A 136 -12.59 0.25 -4.52
C ARG A 136 -12.20 1.71 -4.77
N GLY A 137 -10.94 2.05 -4.56
CA GLY A 137 -10.39 3.41 -4.65
C GLY A 137 -10.73 4.25 -3.42
N GLY A 138 -9.89 5.22 -3.13
CA GLY A 138 -10.06 6.11 -1.98
C GLY A 138 -9.64 5.53 -0.63
N ASP A 139 -9.14 4.30 -0.58
CA ASP A 139 -8.56 3.71 0.61
C ASP A 139 -7.02 3.82 0.59
N LEU A 140 -6.41 4.04 1.75
CA LEU A 140 -5.00 3.87 2.01
C LEU A 140 -4.80 2.56 2.77
N VAL A 141 -3.80 1.79 2.38
CA VAL A 141 -3.50 0.51 3.02
C VAL A 141 -2.03 0.46 3.43
N ALA A 142 -1.76 0.43 4.73
CA ALA A 142 -0.43 0.14 5.22
C ALA A 142 -0.17 -1.37 5.07
N LEU A 143 0.92 -1.73 4.39
CA LEU A 143 1.32 -3.10 4.16
C LEU A 143 2.60 -3.41 4.91
N ALA A 144 2.56 -4.45 5.75
CA ALA A 144 3.74 -5.08 6.31
C ALA A 144 4.06 -6.34 5.50
N PHE A 145 5.31 -6.51 5.10
CA PHE A 145 5.76 -7.69 4.37
C PHE A 145 7.14 -8.14 4.83
N ALA A 146 7.48 -9.39 4.55
CA ALA A 146 8.78 -9.95 4.88
C ALA A 146 9.37 -10.65 3.66
N SER A 147 10.70 -10.59 3.56
CA SER A 147 11.46 -11.39 2.62
C SER A 147 11.17 -12.88 2.80
N VAL A 148 11.00 -13.61 1.69
CA VAL A 148 10.91 -15.08 1.71
C VAL A 148 12.24 -15.71 2.03
N LYS A 149 13.35 -15.11 1.55
CA LYS A 149 14.71 -15.61 1.77
C LYS A 149 15.27 -15.19 3.13
N HIS A 150 15.02 -13.93 3.52
CA HIS A 150 15.57 -13.32 4.73
C HIS A 150 14.43 -13.03 5.72
N THR A 151 13.90 -14.06 6.36
CA THR A 151 12.70 -13.99 7.20
C THR A 151 12.76 -12.99 8.36
N ARG A 152 13.95 -12.52 8.72
CA ARG A 152 14.14 -11.46 9.73
C ARG A 152 13.93 -10.06 9.14
N THR A 153 14.06 -9.89 7.83
CA THR A 153 13.84 -8.60 7.16
C THR A 153 12.34 -8.39 7.00
N LYS A 154 11.82 -7.44 7.74
CA LYS A 154 10.42 -6.99 7.68
C LYS A 154 10.40 -5.55 7.26
N HIS A 155 9.42 -5.17 6.49
CA HIS A 155 9.31 -3.82 5.97
C HIS A 155 7.86 -3.36 5.90
N TRP A 156 7.66 -2.04 5.99
CA TRP A 156 6.40 -1.37 5.84
C TRP A 156 6.42 -0.44 4.63
N ALA A 157 5.36 -0.49 3.82
CA ALA A 157 5.12 0.46 2.74
C ALA A 157 3.65 0.88 2.69
N LEU A 158 3.38 2.07 2.17
CA LEU A 158 2.03 2.59 2.00
C LEU A 158 1.51 2.22 0.61
N ALA A 159 0.54 1.33 0.54
CA ALA A 159 -0.16 1.02 -0.70
C ALA A 159 -1.20 2.10 -1.00
N ILE A 160 -1.08 2.68 -2.19
CA ILE A 160 -1.87 3.81 -2.66
C ILE A 160 -2.71 3.48 -3.88
N GLY A 161 -2.57 2.28 -4.42
CA GLY A 161 -3.30 1.89 -5.61
C GLY A 161 -2.92 0.53 -6.15
N VAL A 162 -3.51 0.20 -7.29
CA VAL A 162 -3.27 -1.05 -8.02
C VAL A 162 -3.16 -0.80 -9.51
N GLU A 163 -2.48 -1.70 -10.20
CA GLU A 163 -2.59 -1.85 -11.66
C GLU A 163 -2.86 -3.30 -12.03
N GLY A 164 -3.33 -3.50 -13.26
CA GLY A 164 -3.66 -4.84 -13.72
C GLY A 164 -4.18 -4.86 -15.15
N ALA A 165 -4.69 -6.01 -15.56
CA ALA A 165 -5.33 -6.19 -16.86
C ALA A 165 -6.84 -5.97 -16.75
N ALA A 166 -7.43 -5.40 -17.80
CA ALA A 166 -8.87 -5.29 -17.95
C ALA A 166 -9.32 -5.88 -19.28
N VAL A 167 -10.40 -6.66 -19.24
CA VAL A 167 -11.04 -7.25 -20.42
C VAL A 167 -12.53 -6.94 -20.34
N GLY A 168 -13.00 -6.07 -21.20
CA GLY A 168 -14.36 -5.55 -21.10
C GLY A 168 -14.58 -4.81 -19.77
N LYS A 169 -15.53 -5.29 -18.96
CA LYS A 169 -15.84 -4.73 -17.63
C LYS A 169 -15.08 -5.43 -16.48
N VAL A 170 -14.35 -6.48 -16.78
CA VAL A 170 -13.62 -7.26 -15.76
C VAL A 170 -12.23 -6.67 -15.56
N HIS A 171 -11.93 -6.27 -14.33
CA HIS A 171 -10.63 -5.75 -13.92
C HIS A 171 -9.95 -6.78 -13.02
N SER A 172 -8.73 -7.16 -13.38
CA SER A 172 -7.92 -8.14 -12.66
C SER A 172 -6.63 -7.48 -12.20
N PRO A 173 -6.56 -7.00 -10.94
CA PRO A 173 -5.34 -6.39 -10.41
C PRO A 173 -4.27 -7.46 -10.21
N ASP A 174 -3.05 -7.14 -10.62
CA ASP A 174 -1.87 -8.02 -10.50
C ASP A 174 -0.68 -7.34 -9.82
N THR A 175 -0.82 -6.06 -9.53
CA THR A 175 0.26 -5.23 -8.99
C THR A 175 -0.31 -4.25 -7.98
N ILE A 176 0.33 -4.13 -6.82
CA ILE A 176 0.05 -3.10 -5.81
C ILE A 176 1.12 -2.01 -5.96
N LEU A 177 0.68 -0.76 -6.02
CA LEU A 177 1.52 0.43 -6.15
C LEU A 177 1.81 0.99 -4.76
N LEU A 178 3.10 1.20 -4.46
CA LEU A 178 3.58 1.55 -3.13
C LEU A 178 4.27 2.90 -3.09
N LEU A 179 4.15 3.56 -1.95
CA LEU A 179 5.09 4.55 -1.46
C LEU A 179 5.93 3.89 -0.37
N ASP A 180 7.17 3.64 -0.70
CA ASP A 180 8.14 3.04 0.19
C ASP A 180 9.03 4.14 0.78
N PRO A 181 9.05 4.30 2.11
CA PRO A 181 9.89 5.31 2.75
C PRO A 181 11.40 5.04 2.62
N SER A 182 11.81 3.80 2.35
CA SER A 182 13.23 3.46 2.14
C SER A 182 13.75 3.77 0.73
N ALA A 183 12.86 4.09 -0.20
CA ALA A 183 13.23 4.51 -1.55
C ALA A 183 13.09 6.02 -1.71
N SER A 184 13.76 6.59 -2.72
CA SER A 184 13.68 8.02 -3.03
C SER A 184 12.25 8.45 -3.39
N GLU A 185 11.92 9.72 -3.08
CA GLU A 185 10.63 10.31 -3.47
C GLU A 185 10.46 10.22 -4.99
N PRO A 186 9.33 9.66 -5.47
CA PRO A 186 9.13 9.51 -6.91
C PRO A 186 8.91 10.88 -7.58
N SER A 187 9.61 11.12 -8.69
CA SER A 187 9.40 12.28 -9.55
C SER A 187 8.55 11.89 -10.74
N PHE A 188 7.49 12.67 -11.02
CA PHE A 188 6.54 12.45 -12.13
C PHE A 188 5.81 11.09 -12.12
N ALA A 189 5.92 10.33 -11.03
CA ALA A 189 5.19 9.09 -10.79
C ALA A 189 4.44 9.17 -9.46
N THR A 190 3.39 8.37 -9.29
CA THR A 190 2.64 8.32 -8.03
C THR A 190 3.24 7.37 -7.02
N PHE A 191 4.14 6.48 -7.42
CA PHE A 191 4.72 5.41 -6.61
C PHE A 191 6.22 5.28 -6.87
N ASN A 192 6.96 4.77 -5.91
CA ASN A 192 8.40 4.48 -6.01
C ASN A 192 8.73 2.98 -5.86
N ALA A 193 7.74 2.17 -5.49
CA ALA A 193 7.89 0.72 -5.40
C ALA A 193 6.58 0.01 -5.77
N ARG A 194 6.65 -1.31 -5.99
CA ARG A 194 5.48 -2.14 -6.29
C ARG A 194 5.64 -3.57 -5.78
N LEU A 195 4.50 -4.18 -5.49
CA LEU A 195 4.38 -5.62 -5.32
C LEU A 195 3.67 -6.19 -6.52
N ARG A 196 4.33 -7.06 -7.27
CA ARG A 196 3.77 -7.69 -8.45
C ARG A 196 3.55 -9.18 -8.22
N MET A 197 2.40 -9.70 -8.63
CA MET A 197 2.18 -11.13 -8.65
C MET A 197 3.13 -11.80 -9.66
N PRO A 198 3.78 -12.91 -9.30
CA PRO A 198 4.64 -13.63 -10.23
C PRO A 198 3.82 -14.10 -11.43
N VAL A 199 4.36 -13.89 -12.63
CA VAL A 199 3.75 -14.40 -13.86
C VAL A 199 3.94 -15.92 -13.88
N THR A 200 2.87 -16.67 -13.74
CA THR A 200 2.91 -18.14 -13.79
C THR A 200 3.04 -18.61 -15.24
N GLY A 201 4.27 -18.93 -15.64
CA GLY A 201 4.60 -19.64 -16.87
C GLY A 201 4.96 -18.77 -18.09
N PRO A 202 5.85 -19.25 -18.95
CA PRO A 202 6.22 -18.58 -20.19
C PRO A 202 5.03 -18.59 -21.15
N GLY A 203 4.61 -17.41 -21.61
CA GLY A 203 3.57 -17.25 -22.62
C GLY A 203 2.13 -17.12 -22.12
N SER A 204 1.91 -16.99 -20.83
CA SER A 204 0.57 -16.76 -20.28
C SER A 204 0.02 -15.41 -20.71
N ARG A 205 -0.76 -15.39 -21.81
CA ARG A 205 -1.64 -14.25 -22.18
C ARG A 205 -2.91 -14.19 -21.35
N ARG A 206 -3.04 -15.08 -20.36
CA ARG A 206 -4.19 -15.05 -19.44
C ARG A 206 -3.99 -13.95 -18.42
N PRO A 207 -5.06 -13.22 -18.05
CA PRO A 207 -5.01 -12.37 -16.87
C PRO A 207 -4.51 -13.23 -15.70
N PRO A 208 -3.73 -12.65 -14.77
CA PRO A 208 -3.25 -13.40 -13.61
C PRO A 208 -4.43 -14.11 -12.96
N PRO A 209 -4.24 -15.36 -12.55
CA PRO A 209 -5.31 -16.10 -11.90
C PRO A 209 -5.79 -15.27 -10.71
N ASN A 210 -7.09 -15.21 -10.51
CA ASN A 210 -7.65 -14.77 -9.25
C ASN A 210 -6.79 -15.32 -8.10
N LEU A 211 -6.63 -14.55 -7.04
CA LEU A 211 -5.92 -14.99 -5.83
C LEU A 211 -6.19 -16.48 -5.57
N PRO A 212 -5.19 -17.25 -5.16
CA PRO A 212 -5.33 -18.68 -4.98
C PRO A 212 -6.59 -18.99 -4.17
N LYS A 213 -7.50 -19.76 -4.74
CA LYS A 213 -8.67 -20.24 -4.00
C LYS A 213 -8.17 -21.11 -2.84
N PRO A 214 -8.92 -21.19 -1.73
CA PRO A 214 -8.61 -22.15 -0.70
C PRO A 214 -8.47 -23.55 -1.32
N SER A 215 -7.50 -24.32 -0.87
CA SER A 215 -7.38 -25.73 -1.21
C SER A 215 -8.59 -26.51 -0.70
N GLU A 216 -8.77 -27.75 -1.14
CA GLU A 216 -9.90 -28.62 -0.71
C GLU A 216 -9.97 -28.78 0.81
N ASP A 217 -8.83 -28.69 1.51
CA ASP A 217 -8.73 -28.68 2.98
C ASP A 217 -9.01 -27.31 3.62
N GLY A 218 -9.48 -26.33 2.85
CA GLY A 218 -9.80 -24.97 3.29
C GLY A 218 -8.59 -24.09 3.56
N LYS A 219 -7.36 -24.59 3.39
CA LYS A 219 -6.13 -23.81 3.63
C LYS A 219 -5.78 -22.98 2.41
N ARG A 220 -5.50 -21.70 2.60
CA ARG A 220 -4.96 -20.82 1.57
C ARG A 220 -3.45 -20.97 1.49
N LYS A 221 -2.91 -20.99 0.28
CA LYS A 221 -1.47 -20.91 0.08
C LYS A 221 -1.03 -19.45 0.16
N PRO A 222 0.15 -19.16 0.74
CA PRO A 222 0.70 -17.82 0.73
C PRO A 222 0.92 -17.34 -0.71
N VAL A 223 0.59 -16.09 -0.98
CA VAL A 223 0.96 -15.41 -2.21
C VAL A 223 2.38 -14.90 -2.02
N HIS A 224 3.27 -15.25 -2.95
CA HIS A 224 4.60 -14.66 -3.00
C HIS A 224 4.54 -13.52 -4.02
N TRP A 225 4.85 -12.33 -3.55
CA TRP A 225 4.93 -11.14 -4.37
C TRP A 225 6.36 -10.88 -4.77
N LEU A 226 6.57 -10.34 -5.96
CA LEU A 226 7.84 -9.77 -6.33
C LEU A 226 7.82 -8.29 -5.93
N TYR A 227 8.60 -7.94 -4.91
CA TYR A 227 8.85 -6.55 -4.53
C TYR A 227 9.88 -5.96 -5.49
N GLU A 228 9.56 -4.80 -6.06
CA GLU A 228 10.39 -4.05 -7.00
C GLU A 228 10.42 -2.58 -6.58
N ALA A 229 11.61 -2.03 -6.39
CA ALA A 229 11.88 -0.61 -6.21
C ALA A 229 13.07 -0.21 -7.07
N ALA A 230 13.19 1.07 -7.43
CA ALA A 230 14.24 1.53 -8.33
C ALA A 230 15.66 1.31 -7.78
N GLU A 231 15.80 1.37 -6.48
CA GLU A 231 17.09 1.35 -5.77
C GLU A 231 17.46 -0.03 -5.20
N TRP A 232 16.54 -1.01 -5.31
CA TRP A 232 16.72 -2.33 -4.72
C TRP A 232 16.59 -3.44 -5.75
N ASN A 233 17.32 -4.52 -5.52
CA ASN A 233 17.13 -5.74 -6.30
C ASN A 233 15.73 -6.31 -6.03
N ALA A 234 15.07 -6.77 -7.10
CA ALA A 234 13.78 -7.41 -6.97
C ALA A 234 13.84 -8.63 -6.03
N GLU A 235 12.92 -8.73 -5.10
CA GLU A 235 12.91 -9.74 -4.04
C GLU A 235 11.53 -10.37 -3.88
N GLU A 236 11.50 -11.69 -3.64
CA GLU A 236 10.27 -12.37 -3.24
C GLU A 236 9.91 -12.06 -1.79
N VAL A 237 8.69 -11.57 -1.60
CA VAL A 237 8.16 -11.24 -0.28
C VAL A 237 6.77 -11.85 -0.07
N ARG A 238 6.34 -11.95 1.19
CA ARG A 238 4.99 -12.33 1.59
C ARG A 238 4.39 -11.24 2.47
N LEU A 239 3.09 -10.99 2.33
CA LEU A 239 2.40 -10.06 3.22
C LEU A 239 2.28 -10.66 4.63
N LEU A 240 2.61 -9.86 5.62
CA LEU A 240 2.41 -10.13 7.05
C LEU A 240 1.10 -9.51 7.52
N ALA A 241 0.78 -8.31 7.03
CA ALA A 241 -0.46 -7.61 7.33
C ALA A 241 -0.84 -6.64 6.22
N ALA A 242 -2.14 -6.40 6.11
CA ALA A 242 -2.74 -5.30 5.39
C ALA A 242 -3.65 -4.53 6.36
N VAL A 243 -3.41 -3.25 6.55
CA VAL A 243 -4.19 -2.39 7.43
C VAL A 243 -4.80 -1.27 6.62
N ARG A 244 -6.13 -1.28 6.48
CA ARG A 244 -6.88 -0.23 5.82
C ARG A 244 -7.14 0.90 6.80
N LEU A 245 -6.93 2.14 6.34
CA LEU A 245 -7.19 3.35 7.11
C LEU A 245 -8.17 4.24 6.36
N GLN A 246 -9.23 4.64 7.06
CA GLN A 246 -10.27 5.50 6.54
C GLN A 246 -10.60 6.60 7.55
N LEU A 247 -10.95 7.80 7.08
CA LEU A 247 -11.50 8.80 7.98
C LEU A 247 -12.86 8.31 8.51
N ARG A 248 -13.04 8.40 9.82
CA ARG A 248 -14.38 8.21 10.42
C ARG A 248 -15.27 9.35 9.94
N VAL A 249 -16.37 9.00 9.30
CA VAL A 249 -17.41 9.99 8.95
C VAL A 249 -18.02 10.43 10.27
N ALA A 250 -17.99 11.75 10.54
CA ALA A 250 -18.73 12.30 11.67
C ALA A 250 -20.21 12.00 11.46
N ALA A 251 -20.81 11.32 12.43
CA ALA A 251 -22.23 11.02 12.45
C ALA A 251 -23.08 12.29 12.59
#